data_76714ca313ac8456f80052ef4d947124
#
_entry.id   76714ca313ac8456f80052ef4d947124
#
_cell.length_a   1.000
_cell.length_b   1.000
_cell.length_c   1.000
_cell.angle_alpha   90.00
_cell.angle_beta   90.00
_cell.angle_gamma   90.00
#
_symmetry.space_group_name_H-M   'P 1'
#
loop_
_entity.id
_entity.type
_entity.pdbx_description
1 polymer ?
#
loop_
_entity_poly.entity_id
_entity_poly.type
_entity_poly.pdbx_seq_one_letter_code
_entity_poly.pdbx_strand_id
1 'polypeptide(L)'
;TDVITNKDDMSFFAGKINSDDKSSSAQYIGGIAGSVDNSSIDGFYVTPSLCGNRYVGGIAGSVNNTTVYNCAANCGVFNNGSYSEAYSLGGIIGYLSNNKACNYENLVNYTSINDVGDGIGGIIGHADCSSNITLRKVVNLKNLTANYRIGGIIGYISGTSVLKIYHSANYGDISGKKGRWDKNDAIGGIVGYSSMNVQIHNSVNHGHVTASKDYWGAGGILGYANCSIPWVNCCCNWGNIDLSRDSEKENGGIGGLIGSIEHTKAGNWNITDCYNQGTVTGQKHSTSWGRR
;
A
#
# COMPACT_ATOMS: atom_id res chain seq x y z
N THR A 1 3.65 1.63 -21.76
CA THR A 1 2.78 1.91 -20.61
C THR A 1 2.38 3.39 -20.65
N ASP A 2 1.35 3.68 -21.43
CA ASP A 2 0.77 5.02 -21.51
C ASP A 2 -0.09 5.24 -20.26
N VAL A 3 0.54 5.69 -19.20
CA VAL A 3 -0.14 6.09 -17.98
C VAL A 3 -0.31 7.59 -18.03
N ILE A 4 -1.55 8.04 -18.16
CA ILE A 4 -2.00 9.45 -18.14
C ILE A 4 -0.93 10.43 -18.66
N THR A 5 -0.82 10.56 -19.95
CA THR A 5 0.17 11.42 -20.60
C THR A 5 -0.33 12.84 -20.79
N ASN A 6 -1.61 13.10 -20.66
CA ASN A 6 -2.18 14.42 -20.90
C ASN A 6 -2.94 14.94 -19.67
N LYS A 7 -2.32 15.86 -18.94
CA LYS A 7 -2.95 16.57 -17.81
C LYS A 7 -4.04 17.54 -18.28
N ASP A 8 -4.05 17.90 -19.55
CA ASP A 8 -4.95 18.91 -20.10
C ASP A 8 -6.40 18.41 -20.22
N ASP A 9 -6.60 17.07 -20.19
CA ASP A 9 -7.93 16.45 -20.24
C ASP A 9 -8.54 16.21 -18.85
N MET A 10 -7.87 16.64 -17.78
CA MET A 10 -8.31 16.44 -16.40
C MET A 10 -8.86 17.72 -15.78
N SER A 11 -9.92 17.59 -15.00
CA SER A 11 -10.39 18.68 -14.13
C SER A 11 -9.40 18.93 -13.02
N PHE A 12 -8.96 20.18 -12.88
CA PHE A 12 -7.95 20.58 -11.90
C PHE A 12 -8.58 21.11 -10.61
N PHE A 13 -8.13 20.61 -9.47
CA PHE A 13 -8.52 21.13 -8.16
C PHE A 13 -7.28 21.40 -7.29
N ALA A 14 -7.17 22.63 -6.80
CA ALA A 14 -6.13 23.06 -5.88
C ALA A 14 -6.75 23.80 -4.69
N GLY A 15 -6.12 23.69 -3.53
CA GLY A 15 -6.58 24.38 -2.32
C GLY A 15 -6.01 23.72 -1.07
N LYS A 16 -6.59 24.06 0.07
CA LYS A 16 -6.24 23.46 1.36
C LYS A 16 -7.50 22.90 2.01
N ILE A 17 -7.44 21.62 2.38
CA ILE A 17 -8.51 20.94 3.11
C ILE A 17 -7.93 20.48 4.45
N ASN A 18 -8.41 21.04 5.53
CA ASN A 18 -8.02 20.67 6.88
C ASN A 18 -9.22 20.15 7.66
N SER A 19 -8.98 19.15 8.47
CA SER A 19 -9.81 18.85 9.62
C SER A 19 -9.05 19.23 10.87
N ASP A 20 -9.53 20.24 11.59
CA ASP A 20 -9.00 20.63 12.90
C ASP A 20 -9.63 19.82 14.03
N ASP A 21 -10.56 18.92 13.71
CA ASP A 21 -11.21 18.06 14.67
C ASP A 21 -10.23 17.00 15.20
N LYS A 22 -9.90 17.13 16.48
CA LYS A 22 -9.02 16.23 17.22
C LYS A 22 -9.78 15.04 17.83
N SER A 23 -11.08 14.90 17.53
CA SER A 23 -11.87 13.78 18.03
C SER A 23 -11.42 12.46 17.42
N SER A 24 -11.62 11.36 18.15
CA SER A 24 -11.34 10.00 17.66
C SER A 24 -12.35 9.49 16.62
N SER A 25 -13.33 10.33 16.23
CA SER A 25 -14.30 9.99 15.21
C SER A 25 -13.64 9.84 13.84
N ALA A 26 -14.13 8.91 13.04
CA ALA A 26 -13.63 8.65 11.70
C ALA A 26 -13.76 9.91 10.85
N GLN A 27 -12.63 10.39 10.36
CA GLN A 27 -12.57 11.54 9.47
C GLN A 27 -12.20 11.05 8.07
N TYR A 28 -13.06 11.37 7.13
CA TYR A 28 -12.84 11.08 5.72
C TYR A 28 -12.41 12.34 5.01
N ILE A 29 -11.17 12.39 4.55
CA ILE A 29 -10.62 13.58 3.90
C ILE A 29 -10.10 13.22 2.52
N GLY A 30 -10.61 13.89 1.52
CA GLY A 30 -10.18 13.75 0.13
C GLY A 30 -10.18 15.07 -0.61
N GLY A 31 -9.32 15.19 -1.61
CA GLY A 31 -9.23 16.40 -2.42
C GLY A 31 -10.47 16.67 -3.27
N ILE A 32 -11.25 15.66 -3.58
CA ILE A 32 -12.55 15.76 -4.29
C ILE A 32 -13.70 15.48 -3.34
N ALA A 33 -13.60 14.39 -2.56
CA ALA A 33 -14.68 13.99 -1.67
C ALA A 33 -14.17 13.37 -0.37
N GLY A 34 -14.79 13.69 0.76
CA GLY A 34 -14.52 13.01 2.03
C GLY A 34 -14.95 11.55 1.95
N SER A 35 -16.20 11.28 1.59
CA SER A 35 -16.75 9.93 1.40
C SER A 35 -17.65 9.88 0.17
N VAL A 36 -17.55 8.77 -0.57
CA VAL A 36 -18.34 8.52 -1.80
C VAL A 36 -18.92 7.11 -1.77
N ASP A 37 -20.18 6.98 -2.10
CA ASP A 37 -20.88 5.72 -2.14
C ASP A 37 -21.67 5.53 -3.45
N ASN A 38 -21.67 4.30 -4.00
CA ASN A 38 -22.44 3.87 -5.16
C ASN A 38 -22.32 4.82 -6.39
N SER A 39 -21.11 5.30 -6.68
CA SER A 39 -20.86 6.37 -7.65
C SER A 39 -19.67 6.04 -8.56
N SER A 40 -19.24 7.02 -9.33
CA SER A 40 -17.99 7.02 -10.08
C SER A 40 -17.26 8.35 -9.97
N ILE A 41 -15.93 8.30 -9.93
CA ILE A 41 -15.04 9.47 -9.99
C ILE A 41 -14.13 9.27 -11.19
N ASP A 42 -14.10 10.23 -12.10
CA ASP A 42 -13.37 10.13 -13.36
C ASP A 42 -12.74 11.48 -13.77
N GLY A 43 -11.48 11.44 -14.19
CA GLY A 43 -10.81 12.56 -14.85
C GLY A 43 -10.35 13.70 -13.93
N PHE A 44 -9.88 13.44 -12.72
CA PHE A 44 -9.42 14.49 -11.79
C PHE A 44 -7.91 14.50 -11.58
N TYR A 45 -7.31 15.67 -11.65
CA TYR A 45 -5.98 15.96 -11.14
C TYR A 45 -6.07 16.93 -9.96
N VAL A 46 -5.58 16.54 -8.78
CA VAL A 46 -5.73 17.30 -7.55
C VAL A 46 -4.39 17.61 -6.91
N THR A 47 -4.28 18.81 -6.33
CA THR A 47 -3.06 19.29 -5.66
C THR A 47 -3.30 19.93 -4.29
N PRO A 48 -4.38 19.65 -3.55
CA PRO A 48 -4.59 20.28 -2.25
C PRO A 48 -3.60 19.75 -1.21
N SER A 49 -3.35 20.55 -0.17
CA SER A 49 -2.78 20.03 1.06
C SER A 49 -3.91 19.44 1.91
N LEU A 50 -3.76 18.19 2.31
CA LEU A 50 -4.74 17.44 3.09
C LEU A 50 -4.17 17.17 4.49
N CYS A 51 -4.95 17.44 5.52
CA CYS A 51 -4.56 17.15 6.89
C CYS A 51 -5.69 16.45 7.63
N GLY A 52 -5.41 15.29 8.22
CA GLY A 52 -6.39 14.50 8.96
C GLY A 52 -5.79 13.32 9.68
N ASN A 53 -6.57 12.70 10.57
CA ASN A 53 -6.13 11.61 11.46
C ASN A 53 -6.48 10.22 10.93
N ARG A 54 -7.50 10.11 10.07
CA ARG A 54 -8.00 8.83 9.56
C ARG A 54 -8.40 8.99 8.10
N TYR A 55 -8.38 7.94 7.32
CA TYR A 55 -8.94 7.83 5.98
C TYR A 55 -8.68 9.05 5.09
N VAL A 56 -7.41 9.35 4.86
CA VAL A 56 -7.02 10.47 4.02
C VAL A 56 -6.56 9.96 2.66
N GLY A 57 -7.14 10.49 1.59
CA GLY A 57 -6.75 10.16 0.22
C GLY A 57 -6.72 11.38 -0.67
N GLY A 58 -5.80 11.42 -1.62
CA GLY A 58 -5.65 12.55 -2.54
C GLY A 58 -6.93 12.89 -3.29
N ILE A 59 -7.68 11.88 -3.73
CA ILE A 59 -8.97 12.02 -4.40
C ILE A 59 -10.12 11.87 -3.41
N ALA A 60 -10.16 10.76 -2.65
CA ALA A 60 -11.24 10.48 -1.71
C ALA A 60 -10.72 9.88 -0.40
N GLY A 61 -11.28 10.34 0.71
CA GLY A 61 -11.00 9.79 2.04
C GLY A 61 -11.55 8.37 2.17
N SER A 62 -12.80 8.16 1.78
CA SER A 62 -13.44 6.85 1.74
C SER A 62 -14.22 6.64 0.44
N VAL A 63 -14.14 5.43 -0.07
CA VAL A 63 -14.84 4.98 -1.27
C VAL A 63 -15.57 3.68 -0.97
N ASN A 64 -16.90 3.66 -1.18
CA ASN A 64 -17.71 2.47 -1.03
C ASN A 64 -18.50 2.19 -2.32
N ASN A 65 -18.41 0.96 -2.86
CA ASN A 65 -19.10 0.56 -4.10
C ASN A 65 -18.96 1.56 -5.27
N THR A 66 -17.85 2.27 -5.31
CA THR A 66 -17.59 3.38 -6.23
C THR A 66 -16.36 3.05 -7.06
N THR A 67 -16.42 3.33 -8.34
CA THR A 67 -15.28 3.20 -9.25
C THR A 67 -14.49 4.50 -9.33
N VAL A 68 -13.17 4.41 -9.46
CA VAL A 68 -12.30 5.60 -9.64
C VAL A 68 -11.35 5.33 -10.79
N TYR A 69 -11.36 6.23 -11.78
CA TYR A 69 -10.48 6.11 -12.96
C TYR A 69 -9.95 7.45 -13.45
N ASN A 70 -8.84 7.38 -14.19
CA ASN A 70 -8.21 8.52 -14.84
C ASN A 70 -7.94 9.66 -13.83
N CYS A 71 -7.51 9.31 -12.63
CA CYS A 71 -7.27 10.29 -11.58
C CYS A 71 -5.81 10.34 -11.17
N ALA A 72 -5.35 11.54 -10.83
CA ALA A 72 -4.03 11.74 -10.28
C ALA A 72 -4.04 12.71 -9.11
N ALA A 73 -3.12 12.51 -8.16
CA ALA A 73 -2.99 13.37 -6.99
C ALA A 73 -1.52 13.74 -6.75
N ASN A 74 -1.30 15.02 -6.47
CA ASN A 74 -0.02 15.58 -6.03
C ASN A 74 -0.28 16.44 -4.79
N CYS A 75 -0.73 15.80 -3.74
CA CYS A 75 -1.18 16.44 -2.51
C CYS A 75 -0.07 16.49 -1.47
N GLY A 76 -0.07 17.48 -0.59
CA GLY A 76 0.56 17.31 0.71
C GLY A 76 -0.39 16.49 1.61
N VAL A 77 0.03 15.31 2.06
CA VAL A 77 -0.75 14.51 3.02
C VAL A 77 -0.04 14.55 4.36
N PHE A 78 -0.71 15.09 5.36
CA PHE A 78 -0.14 15.28 6.69
C PHE A 78 -1.07 14.73 7.77
N ASN A 79 -0.50 13.98 8.71
CA ASN A 79 -1.14 13.72 9.99
C ASN A 79 -0.99 14.96 10.88
N ASN A 80 -2.04 15.40 11.53
CA ASN A 80 -1.99 16.56 12.42
C ASN A 80 -1.30 16.29 13.78
N GLY A 81 -0.69 15.11 13.96
CA GLY A 81 0.13 14.77 15.12
C GLY A 81 -0.64 14.54 16.43
N SER A 82 -1.98 14.51 16.39
CA SER A 82 -2.80 14.37 17.61
C SER A 82 -2.99 12.92 18.08
N TYR A 83 -2.71 11.96 17.22
CA TYR A 83 -2.76 10.53 17.54
C TYR A 83 -1.47 9.85 17.13
N SER A 84 -1.03 8.90 17.94
CA SER A 84 0.17 8.10 17.67
C SER A 84 0.04 7.19 16.44
N GLU A 85 -1.15 7.08 15.87
CA GLU A 85 -1.43 6.21 14.73
C GLU A 85 -2.48 6.86 13.81
N ALA A 86 -2.07 7.32 12.63
CA ALA A 86 -2.98 7.61 11.54
C ALA A 86 -3.42 6.29 10.91
N TYR A 87 -4.68 6.19 10.53
CA TYR A 87 -5.20 4.99 9.88
C TYR A 87 -5.53 5.27 8.42
N SER A 88 -5.02 4.44 7.53
CA SER A 88 -5.39 4.36 6.13
C SER A 88 -5.18 5.65 5.33
N LEU A 89 -3.91 5.94 5.07
CA LEU A 89 -3.52 7.02 4.17
C LEU A 89 -3.18 6.47 2.78
N GLY A 90 -3.82 6.99 1.77
CA GLY A 90 -3.55 6.65 0.38
C GLY A 90 -3.24 7.88 -0.46
N GLY A 91 -2.33 7.75 -1.40
CA GLY A 91 -2.06 8.84 -2.34
C GLY A 91 -3.30 9.22 -3.17
N ILE A 92 -4.21 8.27 -3.40
CA ILE A 92 -5.47 8.45 -4.13
C ILE A 92 -6.67 8.20 -3.23
N ILE A 93 -6.75 7.05 -2.56
CA ILE A 93 -7.89 6.63 -1.74
C ILE A 93 -7.39 6.25 -0.35
N GLY A 94 -7.93 6.87 0.71
CA GLY A 94 -7.59 6.51 2.09
C GLY A 94 -8.12 5.13 2.45
N TYR A 95 -9.43 4.95 2.39
CA TYR A 95 -10.12 3.70 2.72
C TYR A 95 -11.08 3.29 1.60
N LEU A 96 -11.03 2.03 1.25
CA LEU A 96 -11.90 1.45 0.26
C LEU A 96 -12.67 0.29 0.87
N SER A 97 -14.00 0.31 0.76
CA SER A 97 -14.86 -0.81 1.13
C SER A 97 -15.81 -1.15 -0.02
N ASN A 98 -16.01 -2.43 -0.27
CA ASN A 98 -16.88 -2.86 -1.36
C ASN A 98 -17.66 -4.13 -1.00
N ASN A 99 -18.94 -4.10 -1.30
CA ASN A 99 -19.78 -5.30 -1.36
C ASN A 99 -20.28 -5.61 -2.80
N LYS A 100 -19.82 -4.84 -3.79
CA LYS A 100 -20.02 -5.06 -5.23
C LYS A 100 -18.67 -5.07 -5.94
N ALA A 101 -18.59 -5.77 -7.06
CA ALA A 101 -17.38 -5.76 -7.90
C ALA A 101 -17.12 -4.36 -8.46
N CYS A 102 -15.92 -3.83 -8.24
CA CYS A 102 -15.51 -2.51 -8.72
C CYS A 102 -14.12 -2.55 -9.37
N ASN A 103 -13.92 -1.62 -10.30
CA ASN A 103 -12.67 -1.44 -11.00
C ASN A 103 -12.07 -0.06 -10.71
N TYR A 104 -10.74 -0.03 -10.62
CA TYR A 104 -9.93 1.15 -10.40
C TYR A 104 -8.84 1.16 -11.47
N GLU A 105 -8.82 2.17 -12.32
CA GLU A 105 -7.93 2.17 -13.47
C GLU A 105 -7.30 3.53 -13.73
N ASN A 106 -6.06 3.53 -14.24
CA ASN A 106 -5.30 4.74 -14.59
C ASN A 106 -5.20 5.73 -13.42
N LEU A 107 -4.72 5.26 -12.28
CA LEU A 107 -4.52 6.10 -11.09
C LEU A 107 -3.03 6.38 -10.90
N VAL A 108 -2.67 7.65 -10.71
CA VAL A 108 -1.28 8.05 -10.53
C VAL A 108 -1.10 8.86 -9.26
N ASN A 109 -0.21 8.39 -8.39
CA ASN A 109 0.20 9.12 -7.19
C ASN A 109 1.50 9.89 -7.42
N TYR A 110 1.44 11.20 -7.28
CA TYR A 110 2.57 12.14 -7.20
C TYR A 110 2.79 12.67 -5.77
N THR A 111 2.16 12.06 -4.77
CA THR A 111 2.20 12.48 -3.37
C THR A 111 3.21 11.64 -2.58
N SER A 112 4.18 12.28 -1.95
CA SER A 112 4.99 11.63 -0.91
C SER A 112 4.21 11.57 0.39
N ILE A 113 4.19 10.41 1.04
CA ILE A 113 3.56 10.23 2.35
C ILE A 113 4.66 9.95 3.36
N ASN A 114 4.76 10.79 4.38
CA ASN A 114 5.70 10.60 5.50
C ASN A 114 4.92 10.70 6.81
N ASP A 115 4.52 9.57 7.34
CA ASP A 115 3.64 9.46 8.49
C ASP A 115 4.16 8.46 9.53
N VAL A 116 3.43 8.31 10.63
CA VAL A 116 3.62 7.27 11.65
C VAL A 116 2.47 6.26 11.66
N GLY A 117 1.63 6.30 10.63
CA GLY A 117 0.37 5.59 10.55
C GLY A 117 0.48 4.12 10.16
N ASP A 118 -0.70 3.54 10.03
CA ASP A 118 -0.95 2.15 9.66
C ASP A 118 -1.81 2.08 8.39
N GLY A 119 -1.53 1.13 7.51
CA GLY A 119 -2.24 1.00 6.24
C GLY A 119 -1.92 2.15 5.28
N ILE A 120 -0.64 2.32 4.94
CA ILE A 120 -0.16 3.38 4.04
C ILE A 120 0.10 2.81 2.66
N GLY A 121 -0.58 3.35 1.65
CA GLY A 121 -0.40 2.94 0.26
C GLY A 121 -0.23 4.11 -0.69
N GLY A 122 0.58 3.93 -1.73
CA GLY A 122 0.74 4.96 -2.77
C GLY A 122 -0.58 5.24 -3.51
N ILE A 123 -1.44 4.25 -3.64
CA ILE A 123 -2.76 4.39 -4.27
C ILE A 123 -3.87 4.25 -3.21
N ILE A 124 -3.91 3.14 -2.48
CA ILE A 124 -4.94 2.85 -1.50
C ILE A 124 -4.29 2.57 -0.15
N GLY A 125 -4.70 3.28 0.90
CA GLY A 125 -4.24 3.00 2.25
C GLY A 125 -4.71 1.64 2.76
N HIS A 126 -6.02 1.44 2.84
CA HIS A 126 -6.65 0.20 3.28
C HIS A 126 -7.80 -0.18 2.34
N ALA A 127 -7.81 -1.40 1.85
CA ALA A 127 -8.90 -1.99 1.09
C ALA A 127 -9.57 -3.12 1.89
N ASP A 128 -10.84 -2.95 2.26
CA ASP A 128 -11.67 -3.94 2.94
C ASP A 128 -12.78 -4.41 2.00
N CYS A 129 -12.65 -5.62 1.48
CA CYS A 129 -13.40 -6.05 0.30
C CYS A 129 -14.22 -7.30 0.56
N SER A 130 -15.54 -7.19 0.46
CA SER A 130 -16.46 -8.32 0.47
C SER A 130 -16.81 -8.83 -0.94
N SER A 131 -16.41 -8.10 -1.98
CA SER A 131 -16.53 -8.49 -3.40
C SER A 131 -15.23 -8.25 -4.16
N ASN A 132 -15.13 -8.84 -5.35
CA ASN A 132 -13.92 -8.75 -6.18
C ASN A 132 -13.60 -7.31 -6.58
N ILE A 133 -12.35 -6.94 -6.40
CA ILE A 133 -11.81 -5.65 -6.80
C ILE A 133 -10.70 -5.86 -7.82
N THR A 134 -10.66 -4.99 -8.81
CA THR A 134 -9.59 -4.97 -9.80
C THR A 134 -8.95 -3.59 -9.87
N LEU A 135 -7.64 -3.54 -9.64
CA LEU A 135 -6.80 -2.39 -9.94
C LEU A 135 -6.03 -2.65 -11.23
N ARG A 136 -6.01 -1.68 -12.13
CA ARG A 136 -5.31 -1.80 -13.42
C ARG A 136 -4.59 -0.50 -13.75
N LYS A 137 -3.33 -0.61 -14.20
CA LYS A 137 -2.53 0.56 -14.61
C LYS A 137 -2.44 1.63 -13.53
N VAL A 138 -2.20 1.23 -12.29
CA VAL A 138 -2.04 2.17 -11.18
C VAL A 138 -0.56 2.35 -10.87
N VAL A 139 -0.13 3.59 -10.63
CA VAL A 139 1.28 3.93 -10.50
C VAL A 139 1.54 4.82 -9.29
N ASN A 140 2.45 4.40 -8.45
CA ASN A 140 3.04 5.24 -7.41
C ASN A 140 4.40 5.77 -7.87
N LEU A 141 4.59 7.08 -7.87
CA LEU A 141 5.82 7.75 -8.28
C LEU A 141 6.61 8.36 -7.13
N LYS A 142 6.13 8.24 -5.88
CA LYS A 142 6.71 8.94 -4.74
C LYS A 142 6.96 8.04 -3.55
N ASN A 143 7.92 8.47 -2.74
CA ASN A 143 8.36 7.75 -1.56
C ASN A 143 7.28 7.72 -0.49
N LEU A 144 7.19 6.58 0.19
CA LEU A 144 6.30 6.34 1.31
C LEU A 144 7.12 5.98 2.54
N THR A 145 6.85 6.65 3.64
CA THR A 145 7.50 6.36 4.92
C THR A 145 6.45 6.29 6.01
N ALA A 146 6.39 5.18 6.74
CA ALA A 146 5.42 4.98 7.82
C ALA A 146 5.89 3.95 8.85
N ASN A 147 5.01 3.52 9.76
CA ASN A 147 5.40 2.60 10.84
C ASN A 147 5.04 1.14 10.59
N TYR A 148 3.87 0.84 9.99
CA TYR A 148 3.36 -0.53 10.06
C TYR A 148 3.13 -1.17 8.68
N ARG A 149 1.89 -1.25 8.19
CA ARG A 149 1.57 -1.90 6.92
C ARG A 149 1.73 -0.94 5.76
N ILE A 150 2.79 -1.10 4.99
CA ILE A 150 3.15 -0.14 3.96
C ILE A 150 3.31 -0.86 2.61
N GLY A 151 2.65 -0.37 1.59
CA GLY A 151 2.80 -0.88 0.22
C GLY A 151 2.86 0.23 -0.82
N GLY A 152 3.67 0.02 -1.84
CA GLY A 152 3.81 1.01 -2.92
C GLY A 152 2.49 1.31 -3.63
N ILE A 153 1.59 0.34 -3.70
CA ILE A 153 0.24 0.49 -4.25
C ILE A 153 -0.80 0.40 -3.15
N ILE A 154 -0.81 -0.66 -2.34
CA ILE A 154 -1.79 -0.85 -1.26
C ILE A 154 -1.06 -1.18 0.04
N GLY A 155 -1.36 -0.44 1.12
CA GLY A 155 -0.80 -0.70 2.44
C GLY A 155 -1.36 -1.96 3.08
N TYR A 156 -2.68 -2.03 3.19
CA TYR A 156 -3.38 -3.12 3.85
C TYR A 156 -4.60 -3.62 3.05
N ILE A 157 -4.74 -4.93 2.96
CA ILE A 157 -5.88 -5.59 2.32
C ILE A 157 -6.55 -6.52 3.33
N SER A 158 -7.87 -6.33 3.53
CA SER A 158 -8.72 -7.18 4.35
C SER A 158 -10.04 -7.53 3.66
N GLY A 159 -10.77 -8.48 4.20
CA GLY A 159 -12.07 -8.89 3.70
C GLY A 159 -12.14 -10.37 3.33
N THR A 160 -13.10 -10.75 2.50
CA THR A 160 -13.43 -12.14 2.23
C THR A 160 -13.36 -12.55 0.75
N SER A 161 -13.05 -11.60 -0.14
CA SER A 161 -13.07 -11.82 -1.60
C SER A 161 -11.64 -11.88 -2.20
N VAL A 162 -11.48 -11.50 -3.46
CA VAL A 162 -10.20 -11.47 -4.18
C VAL A 162 -9.91 -10.05 -4.67
N LEU A 163 -8.71 -9.56 -4.35
CA LEU A 163 -8.20 -8.32 -4.93
C LEU A 163 -7.18 -8.64 -6.02
N LYS A 164 -7.37 -8.06 -7.20
CA LYS A 164 -6.52 -8.25 -8.36
C LYS A 164 -5.80 -6.97 -8.74
N ILE A 165 -4.50 -7.05 -8.98
CA ILE A 165 -3.65 -5.94 -9.42
C ILE A 165 -3.00 -6.33 -10.74
N TYR A 166 -3.19 -5.52 -11.77
CA TYR A 166 -2.63 -5.75 -13.10
C TYR A 166 -1.87 -4.54 -13.63
N HIS A 167 -0.76 -4.78 -14.31
CA HIS A 167 -0.01 -3.76 -15.08
C HIS A 167 0.30 -2.50 -14.27
N SER A 168 0.70 -2.70 -13.01
CA SER A 168 0.86 -1.62 -12.04
C SER A 168 2.33 -1.46 -11.64
N ALA A 169 2.73 -0.28 -11.21
CA ALA A 169 4.11 0.00 -10.90
C ALA A 169 4.31 0.87 -9.65
N ASN A 170 5.32 0.53 -8.86
CA ASN A 170 5.85 1.39 -7.82
C ASN A 170 7.25 1.86 -8.20
N TYR A 171 7.47 3.17 -8.23
CA TYR A 171 8.79 3.80 -8.45
C TYR A 171 9.34 4.47 -7.19
N GLY A 172 8.50 4.71 -6.19
CA GLY A 172 8.92 5.34 -4.95
C GLY A 172 9.56 4.35 -3.98
N ASP A 173 10.51 4.83 -3.21
CA ASP A 173 11.08 4.06 -2.11
C ASP A 173 10.06 3.89 -0.99
N ILE A 174 10.05 2.72 -0.38
CA ILE A 174 9.16 2.36 0.72
C ILE A 174 9.99 2.15 1.98
N SER A 175 9.73 2.96 3.01
CA SER A 175 10.50 2.92 4.25
C SER A 175 9.62 2.71 5.48
N GLY A 176 9.87 1.63 6.18
CA GLY A 176 9.26 1.30 7.46
C GLY A 176 10.12 1.77 8.64
N LYS A 177 9.63 2.73 9.43
CA LYS A 177 10.35 3.29 10.58
C LYS A 177 10.33 2.38 11.80
N LYS A 178 9.19 1.73 12.08
CA LYS A 178 8.99 0.93 13.28
C LYS A 178 7.88 -0.08 13.09
N GLY A 179 8.15 -1.35 13.35
CA GLY A 179 7.13 -2.38 13.51
C GLY A 179 6.67 -2.49 14.98
N ARG A 180 5.55 -3.18 15.20
CA ARG A 180 5.00 -3.49 16.54
C ARG A 180 5.33 -4.90 17.03
N TRP A 181 6.05 -5.69 16.24
CA TRP A 181 6.17 -7.14 16.41
C TRP A 181 4.84 -7.88 16.28
N ASP A 182 3.90 -7.27 15.58
CA ASP A 182 2.67 -7.91 15.20
C ASP A 182 2.87 -8.63 13.86
N LYS A 183 2.32 -9.83 13.72
CA LYS A 183 2.31 -10.60 12.46
C LYS A 183 1.75 -9.81 11.27
N ASN A 184 1.00 -8.76 11.57
CA ASN A 184 0.39 -7.90 10.57
C ASN A 184 1.32 -6.77 10.08
N ASP A 185 2.46 -6.54 10.73
CA ASP A 185 3.38 -5.48 10.32
C ASP A 185 4.22 -5.97 9.13
N ALA A 186 3.99 -5.38 7.98
CA ALA A 186 4.63 -5.81 6.75
C ALA A 186 4.85 -4.67 5.76
N ILE A 187 5.90 -4.80 4.96
CA ILE A 187 6.28 -3.81 3.98
C ILE A 187 6.54 -4.48 2.62
N GLY A 188 5.92 -3.95 1.57
CA GLY A 188 6.07 -4.49 0.22
C GLY A 188 6.10 -3.42 -0.86
N GLY A 189 6.85 -3.69 -1.90
CA GLY A 189 6.97 -2.76 -3.03
C GLY A 189 5.63 -2.50 -3.75
N ILE A 190 4.72 -3.46 -3.74
CA ILE A 190 3.36 -3.34 -4.30
C ILE A 190 2.32 -3.43 -3.19
N VAL A 191 2.29 -4.51 -2.41
CA VAL A 191 1.33 -4.71 -1.33
C VAL A 191 2.08 -4.93 -0.02
N GLY A 192 1.72 -4.17 1.02
CA GLY A 192 2.30 -4.35 2.35
C GLY A 192 1.81 -5.63 3.00
N TYR A 193 0.55 -5.68 3.37
CA TYR A 193 -0.08 -6.82 4.05
C TYR A 193 -1.40 -7.21 3.40
N SER A 194 -1.65 -8.51 3.28
CA SER A 194 -2.95 -9.03 2.85
C SER A 194 -3.44 -10.16 3.75
N SER A 195 -4.66 -10.03 4.30
CA SER A 195 -5.38 -11.09 5.01
C SER A 195 -6.40 -11.82 4.14
N MET A 196 -6.52 -11.45 2.87
CA MET A 196 -7.40 -12.08 1.88
C MET A 196 -6.62 -12.47 0.62
N ASN A 197 -7.26 -13.23 -0.27
CA ASN A 197 -6.63 -13.63 -1.52
C ASN A 197 -6.27 -12.42 -2.38
N VAL A 198 -5.02 -12.33 -2.78
CA VAL A 198 -4.49 -11.28 -3.65
C VAL A 198 -3.86 -11.90 -4.89
N GLN A 199 -4.13 -11.32 -6.05
CA GLN A 199 -3.56 -11.71 -7.33
C GLN A 199 -2.83 -10.51 -7.92
N ILE A 200 -1.52 -10.61 -8.10
CA ILE A 200 -0.67 -9.54 -8.64
C ILE A 200 -0.05 -10.04 -9.94
N HIS A 201 -0.36 -9.39 -11.05
CA HIS A 201 0.07 -9.80 -12.38
C HIS A 201 0.72 -8.63 -13.14
N ASN A 202 1.76 -8.95 -13.92
CA ASN A 202 2.41 -8.00 -14.82
C ASN A 202 2.74 -6.66 -14.13
N SER A 203 3.20 -6.73 -12.89
CA SER A 203 3.42 -5.54 -12.06
C SER A 203 4.88 -5.47 -11.61
N VAL A 204 5.36 -4.25 -11.40
CA VAL A 204 6.78 -4.02 -11.15
C VAL A 204 7.00 -3.09 -9.95
N ASN A 205 8.01 -3.43 -9.15
CA ASN A 205 8.57 -2.56 -8.13
C ASN A 205 9.97 -2.10 -8.56
N HIS A 206 10.17 -0.80 -8.67
CA HIS A 206 11.47 -0.17 -8.90
C HIS A 206 12.05 0.45 -7.62
N GLY A 207 11.20 0.81 -6.66
CA GLY A 207 11.62 1.45 -5.42
C GLY A 207 12.31 0.48 -4.46
N HIS A 208 13.23 1.00 -3.66
CA HIS A 208 13.83 0.25 -2.57
C HIS A 208 12.80 0.03 -1.46
N VAL A 209 12.86 -1.14 -0.81
CA VAL A 209 12.04 -1.47 0.35
C VAL A 209 12.97 -1.60 1.56
N THR A 210 12.88 -0.65 2.47
CA THR A 210 13.71 -0.61 3.68
C THR A 210 12.81 -0.74 4.90
N ALA A 211 13.00 -1.77 5.68
CA ALA A 211 12.30 -1.96 6.94
C ALA A 211 13.28 -1.87 8.11
N SER A 212 12.95 -1.03 9.09
CA SER A 212 13.61 -1.09 10.38
C SER A 212 13.23 -2.37 11.11
N LYS A 213 13.78 -2.58 12.31
CA LYS A 213 13.43 -3.71 13.17
C LYS A 213 11.91 -3.83 13.39
N ASP A 214 11.50 -5.01 13.74
CA ASP A 214 10.15 -5.33 14.22
C ASP A 214 9.09 -5.55 13.11
N TYR A 215 9.49 -5.70 11.85
CA TYR A 215 8.59 -6.12 10.78
C TYR A 215 8.54 -7.64 10.64
N TRP A 216 7.34 -8.16 10.36
CA TRP A 216 7.09 -9.59 10.15
C TRP A 216 7.36 -10.05 8.72
N GLY A 217 7.25 -9.14 7.76
CA GLY A 217 7.54 -9.42 6.35
C GLY A 217 8.02 -8.21 5.57
N ALA A 218 9.09 -8.40 4.77
CA ALA A 218 9.58 -7.42 3.81
C ALA A 218 9.78 -8.07 2.44
N GLY A 219 9.10 -7.59 1.42
CA GLY A 219 9.16 -8.15 0.07
C GLY A 219 9.11 -7.12 -1.04
N GLY A 220 9.76 -7.42 -2.16
CA GLY A 220 9.79 -6.52 -3.32
C GLY A 220 8.42 -6.33 -3.99
N ILE A 221 7.54 -7.31 -3.89
CA ILE A 221 6.17 -7.26 -4.41
C ILE A 221 5.16 -7.32 -3.26
N LEU A 222 5.25 -8.32 -2.40
CA LEU A 222 4.31 -8.56 -1.31
C LEU A 222 5.06 -8.73 0.01
N GLY A 223 4.77 -7.89 1.00
CA GLY A 223 5.43 -7.97 2.30
C GLY A 223 5.01 -9.21 3.06
N TYR A 224 3.72 -9.34 3.34
CA TYR A 224 3.17 -10.49 4.06
C TYR A 224 1.77 -10.85 3.58
N ALA A 225 1.52 -12.14 3.43
CA ALA A 225 0.21 -12.67 3.12
C ALA A 225 -0.26 -13.69 4.16
N ASN A 226 -1.43 -13.44 4.75
CA ASN A 226 -2.17 -14.41 5.56
C ASN A 226 -3.43 -14.84 4.78
N CYS A 227 -3.22 -15.58 3.71
CA CYS A 227 -4.30 -15.98 2.81
C CYS A 227 -4.03 -17.35 2.17
N SER A 228 -5.10 -17.98 1.67
CA SER A 228 -5.02 -19.33 1.14
C SER A 228 -4.32 -19.44 -0.22
N ILE A 229 -4.43 -18.40 -1.07
CA ILE A 229 -3.98 -18.46 -2.47
C ILE A 229 -3.44 -17.10 -2.90
N PRO A 230 -2.20 -16.71 -2.54
CA PRO A 230 -1.58 -15.57 -3.18
C PRO A 230 -1.10 -16.00 -4.58
N TRP A 231 -1.44 -15.18 -5.60
CA TRP A 231 -0.93 -15.34 -6.95
C TRP A 231 -0.04 -14.16 -7.31
N VAL A 232 1.22 -14.44 -7.60
CA VAL A 232 2.17 -13.44 -8.10
C VAL A 232 2.74 -13.98 -9.39
N ASN A 233 2.36 -13.37 -10.51
CA ASN A 233 2.71 -13.86 -11.83
C ASN A 233 3.25 -12.74 -12.73
N CYS A 234 4.29 -13.01 -13.50
CA CYS A 234 4.94 -12.06 -14.40
C CYS A 234 5.29 -10.74 -13.70
N CYS A 235 5.74 -10.80 -12.45
CA CYS A 235 6.10 -9.62 -11.66
C CYS A 235 7.61 -9.47 -11.53
N CYS A 236 8.09 -8.23 -11.49
CA CYS A 236 9.51 -7.94 -11.35
C CYS A 236 9.76 -7.03 -10.16
N ASN A 237 10.81 -7.34 -9.40
CA ASN A 237 11.38 -6.43 -8.41
C ASN A 237 12.79 -5.99 -8.85
N TRP A 238 12.99 -4.69 -8.99
CA TRP A 238 14.28 -4.07 -9.30
C TRP A 238 14.89 -3.38 -8.09
N GLY A 239 14.07 -3.02 -7.11
CA GLY A 239 14.52 -2.35 -5.89
C GLY A 239 15.22 -3.31 -4.92
N ASN A 240 16.18 -2.80 -4.16
CA ASN A 240 16.78 -3.54 -3.07
C ASN A 240 15.80 -3.71 -1.92
N ILE A 241 15.90 -4.83 -1.21
CA ILE A 241 15.14 -5.12 -0.01
C ILE A 241 16.10 -5.18 1.16
N ASP A 242 15.91 -4.30 2.13
CA ASP A 242 16.74 -4.24 3.33
C ASP A 242 15.87 -4.30 4.58
N LEU A 243 16.12 -5.30 5.42
CA LEU A 243 15.48 -5.46 6.72
C LEU A 243 16.56 -5.47 7.80
N SER A 244 16.77 -4.33 8.44
CA SER A 244 17.70 -4.22 9.56
C SER A 244 17.05 -4.71 10.85
N ARG A 245 17.62 -5.73 11.49
CA ARG A 245 17.15 -6.30 12.76
C ARG A 245 18.19 -6.12 13.85
N ASP A 246 17.79 -5.53 14.95
CA ASP A 246 18.64 -5.40 16.16
C ASP A 246 18.33 -6.44 17.23
N SER A 247 17.40 -7.38 17.01
CA SER A 247 16.97 -8.30 18.05
C SER A 247 17.08 -9.77 17.68
N GLU A 248 17.32 -10.60 18.66
CA GLU A 248 17.38 -12.06 18.58
C GLU A 248 15.99 -12.72 18.36
N LYS A 249 14.93 -11.93 18.19
CA LYS A 249 13.59 -12.49 17.96
C LYS A 249 13.46 -12.91 16.51
N GLU A 250 13.41 -14.19 16.32
CA GLU A 250 13.17 -14.87 15.06
C GLU A 250 11.76 -14.59 14.55
N ASN A 251 11.54 -14.65 13.24
CA ASN A 251 10.28 -14.89 12.53
C ASN A 251 9.76 -13.83 11.54
N GLY A 252 10.53 -12.85 11.10
CA GLY A 252 10.10 -12.08 9.93
C GLY A 252 10.76 -12.57 8.65
N GLY A 253 10.00 -12.84 7.61
CA GLY A 253 10.52 -13.22 6.31
C GLY A 253 11.03 -12.01 5.53
N ILE A 254 12.12 -12.20 4.80
CA ILE A 254 12.62 -11.22 3.82
C ILE A 254 12.82 -11.92 2.48
N GLY A 255 12.27 -11.35 1.43
CA GLY A 255 12.37 -11.94 0.10
C GLY A 255 12.36 -10.93 -1.01
N GLY A 256 13.06 -11.22 -2.09
CA GLY A 256 13.12 -10.36 -3.26
C GLY A 256 11.76 -10.12 -3.92
N LEU A 257 10.83 -11.05 -3.78
CA LEU A 257 9.46 -10.92 -4.27
C LEU A 257 8.47 -10.89 -3.11
N ILE A 258 8.51 -11.89 -2.24
CA ILE A 258 7.55 -12.06 -1.14
C ILE A 258 8.33 -12.22 0.16
N GLY A 259 8.00 -11.41 1.17
CA GLY A 259 8.64 -11.46 2.47
C GLY A 259 8.22 -12.69 3.27
N SER A 260 6.93 -12.84 3.51
CA SER A 260 6.40 -13.98 4.26
C SER A 260 5.00 -14.36 3.84
N ILE A 261 4.67 -15.64 3.94
CA ILE A 261 3.33 -16.16 3.74
C ILE A 261 3.00 -17.05 4.93
N GLU A 262 1.94 -16.70 5.67
CA GLU A 262 1.36 -17.57 6.69
C GLU A 262 0.14 -18.27 6.12
N HIS A 263 0.11 -19.56 6.25
CA HIS A 263 -0.93 -20.37 5.65
C HIS A 263 -1.76 -21.06 6.72
N THR A 264 -3.02 -20.67 6.84
CA THR A 264 -3.95 -21.28 7.81
C THR A 264 -4.79 -22.42 7.21
N LYS A 265 -4.77 -22.58 5.88
CA LYS A 265 -5.54 -23.64 5.16
C LYS A 265 -4.75 -24.12 3.94
N ALA A 266 -4.90 -25.40 3.60
CA ALA A 266 -4.26 -25.99 2.41
C ALA A 266 -4.70 -25.25 1.13
N GLY A 267 -3.79 -24.58 0.45
CA GLY A 267 -4.00 -23.87 -0.80
C GLY A 267 -2.74 -23.91 -1.67
N ASN A 268 -2.91 -23.76 -2.97
CA ASN A 268 -1.80 -23.74 -3.91
C ASN A 268 -1.33 -22.30 -4.13
N TRP A 269 -0.11 -22.00 -3.75
CA TRP A 269 0.54 -20.74 -4.12
C TRP A 269 0.91 -20.79 -5.61
N ASN A 270 0.75 -19.69 -6.27
CA ASN A 270 1.18 -19.56 -7.65
C ASN A 270 2.12 -18.38 -7.80
N ILE A 271 3.42 -18.67 -7.81
CA ILE A 271 4.46 -17.68 -8.08
C ILE A 271 5.18 -18.15 -9.33
N THR A 272 4.87 -17.53 -10.46
CA THR A 272 5.38 -17.95 -11.76
C THR A 272 5.88 -16.76 -12.56
N ASP A 273 6.88 -17.01 -13.41
CA ASP A 273 7.41 -16.05 -14.37
C ASP A 273 7.83 -14.71 -13.74
N CYS A 274 8.31 -14.78 -12.50
CA CYS A 274 8.69 -13.60 -11.72
C CYS A 274 10.21 -13.46 -11.63
N TYR A 275 10.67 -12.22 -11.51
CA TYR A 275 12.08 -11.90 -11.48
C TYR A 275 12.43 -10.92 -10.36
N ASN A 276 13.53 -11.19 -9.65
CA ASN A 276 14.11 -10.25 -8.70
C ASN A 276 15.55 -9.92 -9.12
N GLN A 277 15.82 -8.63 -9.32
CA GLN A 277 17.17 -8.13 -9.60
C GLN A 277 17.78 -7.40 -8.41
N GLY A 278 16.94 -6.88 -7.51
CA GLY A 278 17.40 -6.16 -6.32
C GLY A 278 18.15 -7.08 -5.35
N THR A 279 19.09 -6.53 -4.62
CA THR A 279 19.74 -7.23 -3.52
C THR A 279 18.76 -7.41 -2.37
N VAL A 280 18.89 -8.54 -1.66
CA VAL A 280 18.11 -8.82 -0.46
C VAL A 280 19.09 -8.90 0.71
N THR A 281 18.98 -7.93 1.62
CA THR A 281 19.86 -7.83 2.78
C THR A 281 19.07 -8.03 4.06
N GLY A 282 19.48 -9.01 4.85
CA GLY A 282 19.00 -9.24 6.22
C GLY A 282 20.16 -9.16 7.19
N GLN A 283 19.93 -8.80 8.44
CA GLN A 283 20.99 -8.80 9.43
C GLN A 283 21.49 -10.23 9.67
N LYS A 284 22.83 -10.41 9.62
CA LYS A 284 23.45 -11.67 10.06
C LYS A 284 23.27 -11.80 11.57
N HIS A 285 22.55 -12.82 12.03
CA HIS A 285 22.71 -13.26 13.42
C HIS A 285 24.17 -13.67 13.64
N SER A 286 24.86 -12.97 14.52
CA SER A 286 26.07 -13.49 15.11
C SER A 286 25.62 -14.59 16.08
N THR A 287 25.45 -15.81 15.60
CA THR A 287 25.28 -16.99 16.45
C THR A 287 26.63 -17.30 17.09
N SER A 288 26.98 -16.60 18.14
CA SER A 288 27.94 -17.11 19.10
C SER A 288 27.22 -18.09 20.04
N TRP A 289 26.83 -19.25 19.53
CA TRP A 289 26.57 -20.40 20.39
C TRP A 289 27.91 -20.80 20.99
N GLY A 290 28.23 -20.26 22.15
CA GLY A 290 29.27 -20.83 22.99
C GLY A 290 28.89 -22.26 23.30
N ARG A 291 29.58 -23.21 22.70
CA ARG A 291 29.58 -24.61 23.17
C ARG A 291 30.10 -24.58 24.62
N ARG A 292 29.27 -24.92 25.53
CA ARG A 292 29.68 -25.49 26.84
C ARG A 292 29.38 -26.97 26.79
#